data_4048b7f1772e26d92e3dda78f6281738
#
_entry.id   4048b7f1772e26d92e3dda78f6281738
#
_cell.length_a   1.000
_cell.length_b   1.000
_cell.length_c   1.000
_cell.angle_alpha   90.00
_cell.angle_beta   90.00
_cell.angle_gamma   90.00
#
_symmetry.space_group_name_H-M   'P 1'
#
loop_
_entity.id
_entity.type
_entity.pdbx_description
1 polymer ?
#
loop_
_entity_poly.entity_id
_entity_poly.type
_entity_poly.pdbx_seq_one_letter_code
_entity_poly.pdbx_strand_id
1 'polypeptide(L)'
;MNEQSDHIVSSFDDDIASIRMSVIKMATLVEEQYKLLHHIIDTGSASTVEDVLENEPKLDAFDGKIRDQVITFITLRSPMAIDLREGLTALKISTDLERLGDYCKNVSLRVQALEEIPPVEIKNEILRMTVMVQGQLKRVIDAYVTKNKEKALEVRNADAAIDQHYQLIYNQIIEAVSYTHLTLPTKRIV
;
A
#
# COMPACT_ATOMS: atom_id res chain seq x y z
N MET A 1 24.82 -22.58 34.39
CA MET A 1 24.86 -21.13 34.05
C MET A 1 24.34 -20.84 32.62
N ASN A 2 23.54 -21.71 32.00
CA ASN A 2 23.10 -21.58 30.60
C ASN A 2 21.59 -21.36 30.41
N GLU A 3 20.71 -21.76 31.33
CA GLU A 3 19.27 -21.66 31.13
C GLU A 3 18.73 -20.21 31.04
N GLN A 4 19.30 -19.29 31.79
CA GLN A 4 18.87 -17.88 31.78
C GLN A 4 19.28 -17.13 30.50
N SER A 5 20.41 -17.47 29.89
CA SER A 5 20.84 -16.87 28.62
C SER A 5 20.02 -17.40 27.44
N ASP A 6 19.65 -18.69 27.46
CA ASP A 6 18.81 -19.29 26.43
C ASP A 6 17.37 -18.74 26.48
N HIS A 7 16.81 -18.49 27.66
CA HIS A 7 15.51 -17.83 27.82
C HIS A 7 15.48 -16.36 27.35
N ILE A 8 16.57 -15.63 27.52
CA ILE A 8 16.66 -14.23 27.07
C ILE A 8 16.77 -14.18 25.54
N VAL A 9 17.54 -15.06 24.94
CA VAL A 9 17.68 -15.13 23.47
C VAL A 9 16.39 -15.55 22.82
N SER A 10 15.69 -16.59 23.33
CA SER A 10 14.42 -17.06 22.77
C SER A 10 13.33 -15.98 22.84
N SER A 11 13.22 -15.25 23.96
CA SER A 11 12.23 -14.19 24.12
C SER A 11 12.51 -12.96 23.24
N PHE A 12 13.77 -12.72 22.88
CA PHE A 12 14.17 -11.69 21.93
C PHE A 12 13.74 -12.00 20.49
N ASP A 13 13.99 -13.25 20.06
CA ASP A 13 13.59 -13.74 18.75
C ASP A 13 12.06 -13.77 18.60
N ASP A 14 11.34 -14.10 19.68
CA ASP A 14 9.87 -14.08 19.74
C ASP A 14 9.30 -12.66 19.54
N ASP A 15 9.91 -11.64 20.18
CA ASP A 15 9.47 -10.25 20.05
C ASP A 15 9.64 -9.76 18.58
N ILE A 16 10.79 -10.03 17.96
CA ILE A 16 11.03 -9.68 16.52
C ILE A 16 10.09 -10.45 15.61
N ALA A 17 9.87 -11.74 15.86
CA ALA A 17 8.94 -12.54 15.08
C ALA A 17 7.51 -12.02 15.20
N SER A 18 7.09 -11.57 16.39
CA SER A 18 5.78 -10.96 16.63
C SER A 18 5.60 -9.65 15.86
N ILE A 19 6.61 -8.76 15.88
CA ILE A 19 6.62 -7.52 15.10
C ILE A 19 6.49 -7.84 13.61
N ARG A 20 7.30 -8.75 13.10
CA ARG A 20 7.26 -9.16 11.68
C ARG A 20 5.91 -9.73 11.29
N MET A 21 5.30 -10.56 12.14
CA MET A 21 3.96 -11.10 11.91
C MET A 21 2.89 -10.00 11.85
N SER A 22 3.01 -8.96 12.68
CA SER A 22 2.09 -7.82 12.64
C SER A 22 2.21 -7.04 11.33
N VAL A 23 3.44 -6.82 10.83
CA VAL A 23 3.69 -6.21 9.51
C VAL A 23 3.08 -7.04 8.37
N ILE A 24 3.25 -8.37 8.40
CA ILE A 24 2.68 -9.27 7.38
C ILE A 24 1.15 -9.19 7.38
N LYS A 25 0.52 -9.21 8.55
CA LYS A 25 -0.94 -9.10 8.67
C LYS A 25 -1.46 -7.76 8.14
N MET A 26 -0.78 -6.68 8.46
CA MET A 26 -1.10 -5.35 7.93
C MET A 26 -0.95 -5.30 6.41
N ALA A 27 0.13 -5.86 5.86
CA ALA A 27 0.34 -5.92 4.42
C ALA A 27 -0.74 -6.75 3.70
N THR A 28 -1.18 -7.87 4.29
CA THR A 28 -2.29 -8.68 3.75
C THR A 28 -3.59 -7.86 3.68
N LEU A 29 -3.86 -7.03 4.69
CA LEU A 29 -5.03 -6.16 4.70
C LEU A 29 -4.93 -5.07 3.61
N VAL A 30 -3.75 -4.50 3.38
CA VAL A 30 -3.51 -3.55 2.28
C VAL A 30 -3.68 -4.22 0.91
N GLU A 31 -3.20 -5.47 0.73
CA GLU A 31 -3.44 -6.23 -0.50
C GLU A 31 -4.94 -6.44 -0.75
N GLU A 32 -5.72 -6.70 0.29
CA GLU A 32 -7.19 -6.81 0.21
C GLU A 32 -7.81 -5.47 -0.19
N GLN A 33 -7.39 -4.36 0.41
CA GLN A 33 -7.81 -3.01 0.04
C GLN A 33 -7.60 -2.72 -1.44
N TYR A 34 -6.46 -3.10 -2.01
CA TYR A 34 -6.19 -2.92 -3.43
C TYR A 34 -7.08 -3.77 -4.33
N LYS A 35 -7.48 -4.98 -3.90
CA LYS A 35 -8.46 -5.81 -4.62
C LYS A 35 -9.84 -5.17 -4.63
N LEU A 36 -10.27 -4.64 -3.46
CA LEU A 36 -11.52 -3.89 -3.35
C LEU A 36 -11.48 -2.64 -4.24
N LEU A 37 -10.39 -1.86 -4.20
CA LEU A 37 -10.18 -0.69 -5.04
C LEU A 37 -10.27 -1.03 -6.53
N HIS A 38 -9.62 -2.11 -6.97
CA HIS A 38 -9.71 -2.59 -8.34
C HIS A 38 -11.16 -2.87 -8.73
N HIS A 39 -11.91 -3.56 -7.87
CA HIS A 39 -13.34 -3.84 -8.12
C HIS A 39 -14.19 -2.56 -8.15
N ILE A 40 -13.93 -1.59 -7.27
CA ILE A 40 -14.61 -0.29 -7.25
C ILE A 40 -14.37 0.47 -8.57
N ILE A 41 -13.14 0.54 -9.04
CA ILE A 41 -12.80 1.19 -10.31
C ILE A 41 -13.48 0.50 -11.48
N ASP A 42 -13.57 -0.82 -11.44
CA ASP A 42 -14.20 -1.59 -12.52
C ASP A 42 -15.73 -1.47 -12.54
N THR A 43 -16.38 -1.52 -11.40
CA THR A 43 -17.83 -1.65 -11.30
C THR A 43 -18.57 -0.41 -10.80
N GLY A 44 -17.86 0.51 -10.10
CA GLY A 44 -18.49 1.63 -9.39
C GLY A 44 -19.28 1.21 -8.13
N SER A 45 -19.04 0.01 -7.57
CA SER A 45 -19.83 -0.56 -6.47
C SER A 45 -19.74 0.26 -5.18
N ALA A 46 -20.83 0.87 -4.76
CA ALA A 46 -20.94 1.62 -3.51
C ALA A 46 -20.76 0.72 -2.27
N SER A 47 -21.31 -0.51 -2.28
CA SER A 47 -21.14 -1.43 -1.15
C SER A 47 -19.67 -1.82 -0.94
N THR A 48 -18.89 -1.96 -2.00
CA THR A 48 -17.46 -2.25 -1.90
C THR A 48 -16.66 -1.06 -1.35
N VAL A 49 -17.15 0.18 -1.53
CA VAL A 49 -16.55 1.37 -0.88
C VAL A 49 -16.73 1.29 0.63
N GLU A 50 -17.88 0.84 1.11
CA GLU A 50 -18.12 0.63 2.55
C GLU A 50 -17.13 -0.39 3.13
N ASP A 51 -16.84 -1.50 2.43
CA ASP A 51 -15.83 -2.49 2.85
C ASP A 51 -14.44 -1.87 2.99
N VAL A 52 -14.07 -0.96 2.06
CA VAL A 52 -12.79 -0.21 2.14
C VAL A 52 -12.75 0.68 3.38
N LEU A 53 -13.85 1.40 3.67
CA LEU A 53 -13.94 2.29 4.83
C LEU A 53 -13.91 1.52 6.15
N GLU A 54 -14.49 0.32 6.21
CA GLU A 54 -14.44 -0.55 7.39
C GLU A 54 -13.03 -1.11 7.68
N ASN A 55 -12.19 -1.20 6.68
CA ASN A 55 -10.82 -1.72 6.83
C ASN A 55 -9.82 -0.65 7.28
N GLU A 56 -10.11 0.63 7.06
CA GLU A 56 -9.21 1.74 7.44
C GLU A 56 -8.87 1.76 8.94
N PRO A 57 -9.83 1.75 9.88
CA PRO A 57 -9.50 1.73 11.31
C PRO A 57 -8.74 0.46 11.74
N LYS A 58 -8.81 -0.63 10.98
CA LYS A 58 -8.01 -1.84 11.23
C LYS A 58 -6.54 -1.60 10.86
N LEU A 59 -6.27 -0.86 9.77
CA LEU A 59 -4.91 -0.48 9.38
C LEU A 59 -4.27 0.44 10.40
N ASP A 60 -5.01 1.46 10.88
CA ASP A 60 -4.57 2.35 11.95
C ASP A 60 -4.22 1.59 13.23
N ALA A 61 -5.08 0.62 13.59
CA ALA A 61 -4.85 -0.23 14.76
C ALA A 61 -3.58 -1.11 14.59
N PHE A 62 -3.28 -1.60 13.37
CA PHE A 62 -2.04 -2.32 13.11
C PHE A 62 -0.82 -1.42 13.17
N ASP A 63 -0.86 -0.20 12.62
CA ASP A 63 0.26 0.76 12.73
C ASP A 63 0.55 1.10 14.19
N GLY A 64 -0.49 1.44 14.98
CA GLY A 64 -0.36 1.68 16.40
C GLY A 64 0.23 0.47 17.15
N LYS A 65 -0.27 -0.73 16.89
CA LYS A 65 0.24 -1.96 17.50
C LYS A 65 1.71 -2.23 17.17
N ILE A 66 2.11 -2.08 15.91
CA ILE A 66 3.51 -2.28 15.49
C ILE A 66 4.41 -1.27 16.18
N ARG A 67 3.97 -0.03 16.29
CA ARG A 67 4.70 1.03 17.01
C ARG A 67 4.91 0.67 18.47
N ASP A 68 3.86 0.23 19.18
CA ASP A 68 3.93 -0.16 20.59
C ASP A 68 4.83 -1.39 20.79
N GLN A 69 4.74 -2.38 19.89
CA GLN A 69 5.61 -3.55 19.92
C GLN A 69 7.09 -3.16 19.75
N VAL A 70 7.42 -2.26 18.82
CA VAL A 70 8.80 -1.83 18.58
C VAL A 70 9.31 -0.99 19.74
N ILE A 71 8.52 -0.07 20.30
CA ILE A 71 8.90 0.71 21.48
C ILE A 71 9.19 -0.22 22.67
N THR A 72 8.31 -1.19 22.91
CA THR A 72 8.46 -2.18 23.99
C THR A 72 9.74 -3.01 23.78
N PHE A 73 9.96 -3.49 22.56
CA PHE A 73 11.16 -4.24 22.19
C PHE A 73 12.44 -3.44 22.44
N ILE A 74 12.50 -2.17 22.00
CA ILE A 74 13.67 -1.30 22.23
C ILE A 74 13.88 -1.06 23.73
N THR A 75 12.81 -0.79 24.47
CA THR A 75 12.88 -0.43 25.88
C THR A 75 13.30 -1.61 26.76
N LEU A 76 12.76 -2.80 26.49
CA LEU A 76 13.01 -3.98 27.34
C LEU A 76 14.28 -4.74 26.95
N ARG A 77 14.64 -4.75 25.67
CA ARG A 77 15.73 -5.58 25.16
C ARG A 77 17.01 -4.82 24.87
N SER A 78 16.95 -3.48 24.77
CA SER A 78 18.11 -2.66 24.38
C SER A 78 18.86 -3.23 23.16
N PRO A 79 18.15 -3.48 22.03
CA PRO A 79 18.71 -4.17 20.86
C PRO A 79 19.88 -3.41 20.27
N MET A 80 20.83 -4.14 19.70
CA MET A 80 22.02 -3.54 19.10
C MET A 80 22.04 -3.72 17.57
N ALA A 81 22.61 -2.73 16.90
CA ALA A 81 22.97 -2.77 15.47
C ALA A 81 21.86 -3.33 14.54
N ILE A 82 21.93 -4.61 14.19
CA ILE A 82 21.05 -5.24 13.19
C ILE A 82 19.61 -5.33 13.70
N ASP A 83 19.43 -5.71 14.96
CA ASP A 83 18.11 -5.93 15.55
C ASP A 83 17.35 -4.62 15.76
N LEU A 84 18.07 -3.56 16.18
CA LEU A 84 17.50 -2.22 16.22
C LEU A 84 17.04 -1.76 14.83
N ARG A 85 17.84 -2.03 13.80
CA ARG A 85 17.45 -1.71 12.42
C ARG A 85 16.21 -2.48 11.97
N GLU A 86 16.05 -3.75 12.37
CA GLU A 86 14.85 -4.53 12.03
C GLU A 86 13.60 -3.90 12.64
N GLY A 87 13.62 -3.51 13.91
CA GLY A 87 12.52 -2.80 14.56
C GLY A 87 12.19 -1.46 13.89
N LEU A 88 13.20 -0.63 13.61
CA LEU A 88 13.00 0.66 12.93
C LEU A 88 12.50 0.48 11.49
N THR A 89 12.92 -0.59 10.80
CA THR A 89 12.42 -0.92 9.47
C THR A 89 10.95 -1.32 9.52
N ALA A 90 10.53 -2.09 10.53
CA ALA A 90 9.13 -2.46 10.71
C ALA A 90 8.23 -1.22 10.92
N LEU A 91 8.69 -0.23 11.71
CA LEU A 91 7.98 1.05 11.86
C LEU A 91 7.83 1.80 10.53
N LYS A 92 8.90 1.83 9.74
CA LYS A 92 8.85 2.50 8.43
C LYS A 92 7.90 1.82 7.48
N ILE A 93 7.93 0.49 7.43
CA ILE A 93 7.03 -0.31 6.59
C ILE A 93 5.58 -0.12 7.02
N SER A 94 5.27 -0.13 8.35
CA SER A 94 3.90 0.05 8.82
C SER A 94 3.32 1.41 8.42
N THR A 95 4.11 2.48 8.56
CA THR A 95 3.70 3.82 8.13
C THR A 95 3.47 3.91 6.62
N ASP A 96 4.31 3.26 5.80
CA ASP A 96 4.12 3.24 4.35
C ASP A 96 2.90 2.37 3.95
N LEU A 97 2.62 1.28 4.67
CA LEU A 97 1.42 0.44 4.47
C LEU A 97 0.13 1.19 4.84
N GLU A 98 0.12 1.94 5.95
CA GLU A 98 -1.02 2.80 6.33
C GLU A 98 -1.32 3.81 5.23
N ARG A 99 -0.29 4.52 4.71
CA ARG A 99 -0.46 5.45 3.60
C ARG A 99 -1.01 4.81 2.34
N LEU A 100 -0.60 3.56 2.03
CA LEU A 100 -1.17 2.81 0.91
C LEU A 100 -2.67 2.52 1.11
N GLY A 101 -3.08 2.19 2.33
CA GLY A 101 -4.49 2.04 2.70
C GLY A 101 -5.28 3.34 2.55
N ASP A 102 -4.72 4.45 3.02
CA ASP A 102 -5.29 5.79 2.86
C ASP A 102 -5.49 6.17 1.38
N TYR A 103 -4.54 5.83 0.52
CA TYR A 103 -4.71 6.04 -0.93
C TYR A 103 -5.86 5.22 -1.49
N CYS A 104 -6.01 3.96 -1.08
CA CYS A 104 -7.14 3.12 -1.48
C CYS A 104 -8.47 3.76 -1.09
N LYS A 105 -8.61 4.21 0.16
CA LYS A 105 -9.79 4.93 0.67
C LYS A 105 -10.08 6.18 -0.17
N ASN A 106 -9.09 7.03 -0.33
CA ASN A 106 -9.25 8.30 -1.03
C ASN A 106 -9.64 8.12 -2.50
N VAL A 107 -9.06 7.15 -3.20
CA VAL A 107 -9.42 6.84 -4.59
C VAL A 107 -10.81 6.25 -4.66
N SER A 108 -11.18 5.34 -3.75
CA SER A 108 -12.53 4.73 -3.68
C SER A 108 -13.62 5.79 -3.54
N LEU A 109 -13.44 6.75 -2.62
CA LEU A 109 -14.38 7.85 -2.43
C LEU A 109 -14.48 8.76 -3.66
N ARG A 110 -13.34 9.01 -4.34
CA ARG A 110 -13.33 9.81 -5.58
C ARG A 110 -14.06 9.09 -6.70
N VAL A 111 -13.86 7.78 -6.87
CA VAL A 111 -14.58 6.99 -7.87
C VAL A 111 -16.08 7.02 -7.62
N GLN A 112 -16.51 6.90 -6.35
CA GLN A 112 -17.92 7.00 -5.97
C GLN A 112 -18.53 8.37 -6.25
N ALA A 113 -17.73 9.45 -6.18
CA ALA A 113 -18.15 10.82 -6.40
C ALA A 113 -18.11 11.24 -7.90
N LEU A 114 -17.68 10.36 -8.81
CA LEU A 114 -17.68 10.67 -10.24
C LEU A 114 -19.12 10.73 -10.76
N GLU A 115 -19.46 11.85 -11.42
CA GLU A 115 -20.74 12.02 -12.10
C GLU A 115 -20.77 11.28 -13.47
N GLU A 116 -19.60 11.15 -14.09
CA GLU A 116 -19.45 10.50 -15.40
C GLU A 116 -18.38 9.40 -15.33
N ILE A 117 -18.64 8.29 -16.01
CA ILE A 117 -17.69 7.20 -16.15
C ILE A 117 -16.54 7.69 -17.07
N PRO A 118 -15.28 7.56 -16.66
CA PRO A 118 -14.14 7.94 -17.49
C PRO A 118 -14.12 7.08 -18.78
N PRO A 119 -13.47 7.57 -19.85
CA PRO A 119 -13.26 6.80 -21.06
C PRO A 119 -12.70 5.41 -20.75
N VAL A 120 -13.20 4.40 -21.45
CA VAL A 120 -12.87 2.98 -21.17
C VAL A 120 -11.36 2.71 -21.26
N GLU A 121 -10.67 3.41 -22.12
CA GLU A 121 -9.22 3.32 -22.30
C GLU A 121 -8.50 3.77 -21.03
N ILE A 122 -8.86 4.94 -20.49
CA ILE A 122 -8.28 5.48 -19.25
C ILE A 122 -8.60 4.57 -18.07
N LYS A 123 -9.85 4.13 -17.95
CA LYS A 123 -10.27 3.19 -16.91
C LYS A 123 -9.42 1.91 -16.93
N ASN A 124 -9.23 1.32 -18.12
CA ASN A 124 -8.45 0.08 -18.26
C ASN A 124 -6.97 0.28 -17.85
N GLU A 125 -6.38 1.43 -18.18
CA GLU A 125 -5.00 1.72 -17.78
C GLU A 125 -4.89 1.93 -16.26
N ILE A 126 -5.88 2.55 -15.62
CA ILE A 126 -5.94 2.67 -14.15
C ILE A 126 -6.08 1.27 -13.51
N LEU A 127 -6.95 0.41 -14.04
CA LEU A 127 -7.08 -0.98 -13.56
C LEU A 127 -5.77 -1.76 -13.70
N ARG A 128 -5.04 -1.58 -14.82
CA ARG A 128 -3.71 -2.17 -14.99
C ARG A 128 -2.73 -1.66 -13.95
N MET A 129 -2.75 -0.37 -13.63
CA MET A 129 -1.90 0.21 -12.57
C MET A 129 -2.17 -0.43 -11.21
N THR A 130 -3.44 -0.65 -10.82
CA THR A 130 -3.75 -1.32 -9.54
C THR A 130 -3.14 -2.72 -9.47
N VAL A 131 -3.17 -3.49 -10.56
CA VAL A 131 -2.55 -4.82 -10.63
C VAL A 131 -1.02 -4.74 -10.52
N MET A 132 -0.38 -3.75 -11.17
CA MET A 132 1.07 -3.55 -11.07
C MET A 132 1.48 -3.22 -9.64
N VAL A 133 0.77 -2.32 -8.95
CA VAL A 133 1.04 -1.94 -7.55
C VAL A 133 0.84 -3.14 -6.61
N GLN A 134 -0.24 -3.91 -6.77
CA GLN A 134 -0.46 -5.15 -6.00
C GLN A 134 0.70 -6.14 -6.17
N GLY A 135 1.14 -6.35 -7.40
CA GLY A 135 2.25 -7.24 -7.69
C GLY A 135 3.57 -6.76 -7.08
N GLN A 136 3.78 -5.45 -7.02
CA GLN A 136 4.97 -4.87 -6.40
C GLN A 136 4.91 -4.96 -4.87
N LEU A 137 3.75 -4.65 -4.26
CA LEU A 137 3.53 -4.80 -2.82
C LEU A 137 3.82 -6.22 -2.37
N LYS A 138 3.27 -7.23 -3.06
CA LYS A 138 3.52 -8.63 -2.73
C LYS A 138 5.02 -8.98 -2.79
N ARG A 139 5.71 -8.56 -3.84
CA ARG A 139 7.16 -8.83 -4.01
C ARG A 139 8.01 -8.16 -2.94
N VAL A 140 7.70 -6.92 -2.52
CA VAL A 140 8.46 -6.23 -1.48
C VAL A 140 8.24 -6.86 -0.11
N ILE A 141 7.01 -7.31 0.20
CA ILE A 141 6.73 -8.04 1.43
C ILE A 141 7.42 -9.41 1.43
N ASP A 142 7.42 -10.14 0.33
CA ASP A 142 8.17 -11.38 0.20
C ASP A 142 9.68 -11.17 0.41
N ALA A 143 10.25 -10.08 -0.13
CA ALA A 143 11.65 -9.71 0.10
C ALA A 143 11.94 -9.39 1.57
N TYR A 144 11.04 -8.68 2.24
CA TYR A 144 11.13 -8.37 3.68
C TYR A 144 11.08 -9.63 4.53
N VAL A 145 10.10 -10.51 4.30
CA VAL A 145 9.92 -11.77 5.05
C VAL A 145 11.12 -12.70 4.90
N THR A 146 11.62 -12.82 3.67
CA THR A 146 12.77 -13.70 3.35
C THR A 146 14.13 -13.05 3.62
N LYS A 147 14.15 -11.78 4.06
CA LYS A 147 15.39 -10.96 4.24
C LYS A 147 16.28 -11.00 2.98
N ASN A 148 15.68 -11.05 1.79
CA ASN A 148 16.38 -11.19 0.53
C ASN A 148 16.65 -9.81 -0.09
N LYS A 149 17.92 -9.38 -0.03
CA LYS A 149 18.39 -8.08 -0.54
C LYS A 149 18.27 -7.98 -2.06
N GLU A 150 18.55 -9.05 -2.78
CA GLU A 150 18.50 -9.11 -4.24
C GLU A 150 17.08 -8.88 -4.73
N LYS A 151 16.10 -9.58 -4.14
CA LYS A 151 14.67 -9.36 -4.41
C LYS A 151 14.24 -7.93 -4.10
N ALA A 152 14.69 -7.35 -2.99
CA ALA A 152 14.36 -5.98 -2.65
C ALA A 152 14.90 -4.98 -3.68
N LEU A 153 16.10 -5.21 -4.21
CA LEU A 153 16.68 -4.40 -5.28
C LEU A 153 15.93 -4.56 -6.61
N GLU A 154 15.50 -5.78 -6.96
CA GLU A 154 14.67 -6.03 -8.13
C GLU A 154 13.35 -5.27 -8.07
N VAL A 155 12.67 -5.27 -6.91
CA VAL A 155 11.42 -4.53 -6.70
C VAL A 155 11.66 -3.04 -6.86
N ARG A 156 12.72 -2.49 -6.26
CA ARG A 156 13.08 -1.09 -6.39
C ARG A 156 13.32 -0.69 -7.86
N ASN A 157 13.99 -1.55 -8.63
CA ASN A 157 14.28 -1.27 -10.04
C ASN A 157 13.02 -1.40 -10.92
N ALA A 158 12.04 -2.21 -10.51
CA ALA A 158 10.77 -2.37 -11.21
C ALA A 158 9.83 -1.16 -11.04
N ASP A 159 10.11 -0.25 -10.11
CA ASP A 159 9.33 0.96 -9.86
C ASP A 159 9.24 1.87 -11.09
N ALA A 160 10.30 1.95 -11.87
CA ALA A 160 10.33 2.70 -13.12
C ALA A 160 9.22 2.32 -14.11
N ALA A 161 8.75 1.07 -14.08
CA ALA A 161 7.65 0.63 -14.95
C ALA A 161 6.30 1.23 -14.51
N ILE A 162 6.08 1.38 -13.21
CA ILE A 162 4.88 2.05 -12.66
C ILE A 162 4.92 3.54 -12.98
N ASP A 163 6.08 4.20 -12.84
CA ASP A 163 6.27 5.60 -13.18
C ASP A 163 5.97 5.87 -14.67
N GLN A 164 6.48 5.02 -15.56
CA GLN A 164 6.20 5.11 -16.99
C GLN A 164 4.72 4.93 -17.28
N HIS A 165 4.06 3.99 -16.61
CA HIS A 165 2.64 3.75 -16.78
C HIS A 165 1.79 4.92 -16.25
N TYR A 166 2.19 5.52 -15.12
CA TYR A 166 1.59 6.76 -14.63
C TYR A 166 1.68 7.89 -15.65
N GLN A 167 2.84 8.11 -16.29
CA GLN A 167 3.00 9.13 -17.31
C GLN A 167 2.11 8.88 -18.54
N LEU A 168 1.94 7.62 -18.93
CA LEU A 168 1.03 7.24 -20.00
C LEU A 168 -0.41 7.65 -19.69
N ILE A 169 -0.91 7.27 -18.49
CA ILE A 169 -2.27 7.65 -18.06
C ILE A 169 -2.44 9.16 -18.00
N TYR A 170 -1.45 9.86 -17.43
CA TYR A 170 -1.47 11.32 -17.33
C TYR A 170 -1.60 11.98 -18.71
N ASN A 171 -0.82 11.54 -19.70
CA ASN A 171 -0.89 12.07 -21.05
C ASN A 171 -2.25 11.80 -21.72
N GLN A 172 -2.81 10.59 -21.55
CA GLN A 172 -4.14 10.27 -22.07
C GLN A 172 -5.23 11.17 -21.47
N ILE A 173 -5.15 11.46 -20.17
CA ILE A 173 -6.10 12.37 -19.50
C ILE A 173 -5.97 13.78 -20.08
N ILE A 174 -4.77 14.30 -20.28
CA ILE A 174 -4.54 15.64 -20.86
C ILE A 174 -5.10 15.71 -22.29
N GLU A 175 -4.87 14.69 -23.10
CA GLU A 175 -5.42 14.61 -24.46
C GLU A 175 -6.95 14.63 -24.45
N ALA A 176 -7.57 13.79 -23.62
CA ALA A 176 -9.03 13.71 -23.51
C ALA A 176 -9.65 15.06 -23.08
N VAL A 177 -9.06 15.74 -22.07
CA VAL A 177 -9.52 17.05 -21.62
C VAL A 177 -9.34 18.11 -22.71
N SER A 178 -8.21 18.12 -23.40
CA SER A 178 -7.94 19.08 -24.47
C SER A 178 -8.94 18.93 -25.62
N TYR A 179 -9.33 17.71 -25.96
CA TYR A 179 -10.30 17.45 -27.04
C TYR A 179 -11.69 17.93 -26.66
N THR A 180 -12.14 17.75 -25.43
CA THR A 180 -13.45 18.21 -24.96
C THR A 180 -13.56 19.73 -24.95
N HIS A 181 -12.51 20.46 -24.60
CA HIS A 181 -12.49 21.92 -24.63
C HIS A 181 -12.50 22.52 -26.05
N LEU A 182 -11.90 21.84 -27.02
CA LEU A 182 -11.88 22.29 -28.44
C LEU A 182 -13.19 22.02 -29.15
N THR A 183 -14.04 21.09 -28.70
CA THR A 183 -15.30 20.67 -29.35
C THR A 183 -16.54 21.32 -28.72
N LEU A 184 -16.43 22.16 -27.69
CA LEU A 184 -17.57 22.89 -27.17
C LEU A 184 -18.09 23.86 -28.25
N PRO A 185 -19.37 23.73 -28.72
CA PRO A 185 -19.93 24.66 -29.67
C PRO A 185 -19.98 26.05 -29.03
N THR A 186 -19.26 27.02 -29.60
CA THR A 186 -19.47 28.43 -29.30
C THR A 186 -20.91 28.78 -29.66
N LYS A 187 -21.84 28.72 -28.71
CA LYS A 187 -23.17 29.31 -28.89
C LYS A 187 -22.97 30.77 -29.23
N ARG A 188 -23.09 31.11 -30.52
CA ARG A 188 -23.29 32.47 -30.96
C ARG A 188 -24.57 32.97 -30.28
N ILE A 189 -24.44 33.87 -29.36
CA ILE A 189 -25.54 34.69 -28.86
C ILE A 189 -25.83 35.67 -29.98
N VAL A 190 -26.96 35.44 -30.66
CA VAL A 190 -27.57 36.41 -31.57
C VAL A 190 -28.60 37.19 -30.80
#